data_8153ceea57bbe9d20fe842e20312f618
#
_entry.id   8153ceea57bbe9d20fe842e20312f618
#
_cell.length_a   1.000
_cell.length_b   1.000
_cell.length_c   1.000
_cell.angle_alpha   90.00
_cell.angle_beta   90.00
_cell.angle_gamma   90.00
#
_symmetry.space_group_name_H-M   'P 1'
#
loop_
_entity.id
_entity.type
_entity.pdbx_description
1 polymer ?
#
loop_
_entity_poly.entity_id
_entity_poly.type
_entity_poly.pdbx_seq_one_letter_code
_entity_poly.pdbx_strand_id
1 'polypeptide(L)'
;ERMFNHVWLRTKAMFYTSTFHGAPWDKLYAEYKKFLPYVSNGYEFSELLSEMLGELNVSHSGSRYNTSRPGDDNTASLGIFIDYKYTGKGIRIDEVIKWGPLDKASFKITPGMIIEQIDGDTIKPDRDFASYLNRKADKFTLLTVFDPLTNTRQNITMKPVTRSEENALLYRRWVQKNQDEVDKTGKGEMGYVHVPGMSDGPYRTVYEEMMGKYSDRKGVIVDTRFNNGG
;
A
#
# COMPACT_ATOMS: atom_id res chain seq x y z
N GLU A 1 25.73 -10.05 -18.13
CA GLU A 1 26.90 -9.21 -18.44
C GLU A 1 26.50 -7.88 -19.08
N ARG A 2 25.65 -7.85 -20.14
CA ARG A 2 25.27 -6.59 -20.83
C ARG A 2 24.66 -5.55 -19.90
N MET A 3 23.73 -5.95 -19.02
CA MET A 3 23.12 -5.02 -18.03
C MET A 3 24.16 -4.53 -17.01
N PHE A 4 25.02 -5.39 -16.53
CA PHE A 4 26.10 -5.01 -15.60
C PHE A 4 27.01 -3.93 -16.21
N ASN A 5 27.47 -4.16 -17.45
CA ASN A 5 28.27 -3.17 -18.19
C ASN A 5 27.51 -1.85 -18.37
N HIS A 6 26.22 -1.93 -18.67
CA HIS A 6 25.39 -0.74 -18.84
C HIS A 6 25.28 0.08 -17.54
N VAL A 7 25.01 -0.57 -16.40
CA VAL A 7 24.95 0.10 -15.10
C VAL A 7 26.27 0.80 -14.79
N TRP A 8 27.40 0.09 -14.93
CA TRP A 8 28.71 0.66 -14.68
C TRP A 8 29.01 1.88 -15.58
N LEU A 9 28.75 1.79 -16.90
CA LEU A 9 28.97 2.89 -17.86
C LEU A 9 28.06 4.08 -17.56
N ARG A 10 26.77 3.84 -17.28
CA ARG A 10 25.82 4.92 -16.99
C ARG A 10 26.18 5.63 -15.69
N THR A 11 26.54 4.89 -14.66
CA THR A 11 27.03 5.49 -13.41
C THR A 11 28.28 6.32 -13.66
N LYS A 12 29.25 5.80 -14.42
CA LYS A 12 30.47 6.52 -14.79
C LYS A 12 30.18 7.84 -15.52
N ALA A 13 29.18 7.83 -16.42
CA ALA A 13 28.83 9.00 -17.23
C ALA A 13 27.98 10.04 -16.49
N MET A 14 27.17 9.62 -15.52
CA MET A 14 26.15 10.46 -14.90
C MET A 14 26.39 10.77 -13.41
N PHE A 15 27.40 10.17 -12.79
CA PHE A 15 27.69 10.48 -11.40
C PHE A 15 28.06 11.95 -11.24
N TYR A 16 27.55 12.60 -10.20
CA TYR A 16 27.63 14.06 -10.05
C TYR A 16 29.05 14.60 -9.76
N THR A 17 30.01 13.72 -9.42
CA THR A 17 31.41 14.08 -9.27
C THR A 17 32.32 13.10 -10.00
N SER A 18 33.31 13.60 -10.73
CA SER A 18 34.28 12.78 -11.45
C SER A 18 35.25 12.00 -10.54
N THR A 19 35.33 12.34 -9.25
CA THR A 19 36.17 11.67 -8.27
C THR A 19 35.52 10.43 -7.67
N PHE A 20 34.22 10.19 -7.89
CA PHE A 20 33.46 9.08 -7.30
C PHE A 20 33.65 8.96 -5.77
N HIS A 21 33.82 10.07 -5.07
CA HIS A 21 34.18 10.14 -3.64
C HIS A 21 35.46 9.34 -3.28
N GLY A 22 36.38 9.22 -4.23
CA GLY A 22 37.60 8.42 -4.06
C GLY A 22 37.43 6.92 -4.33
N ALA A 23 36.25 6.46 -4.69
CA ALA A 23 36.02 5.07 -5.08
C ALA A 23 36.75 4.75 -6.41
N PRO A 24 37.55 3.69 -6.48
CA PRO A 24 38.30 3.32 -7.68
C PRO A 24 37.37 2.61 -8.69
N TRP A 25 36.47 3.39 -9.33
CA TRP A 25 35.30 2.88 -10.08
C TRP A 25 35.67 1.86 -11.18
N ASP A 26 36.77 2.08 -11.89
CA ASP A 26 37.23 1.14 -12.91
C ASP A 26 37.77 -0.18 -12.32
N LYS A 27 38.39 -0.11 -11.15
CA LYS A 27 38.84 -1.30 -10.41
C LYS A 27 37.63 -2.09 -9.87
N LEU A 28 36.65 -1.40 -9.32
CA LEU A 28 35.43 -2.01 -8.81
C LEU A 28 34.67 -2.79 -9.91
N TYR A 29 34.60 -2.24 -11.12
CA TYR A 29 34.05 -2.99 -12.26
C TYR A 29 34.72 -4.35 -12.44
N ALA A 30 36.05 -4.40 -12.44
CA ALA A 30 36.79 -5.63 -12.63
C ALA A 30 36.58 -6.64 -11.47
N GLU A 31 36.52 -6.11 -10.23
CA GLU A 31 36.28 -6.94 -9.04
C GLU A 31 34.88 -7.54 -9.02
N TYR A 32 33.84 -6.75 -9.23
CA TYR A 32 32.45 -7.23 -9.18
C TYR A 32 32.09 -8.08 -10.41
N LYS A 33 32.69 -7.84 -11.58
CA LYS A 33 32.49 -8.66 -12.79
C LYS A 33 32.84 -10.13 -12.58
N LYS A 34 33.79 -10.45 -11.69
CA LYS A 34 34.20 -11.83 -11.38
C LYS A 34 33.06 -12.68 -10.81
N PHE A 35 32.06 -12.05 -10.19
CA PHE A 35 30.92 -12.74 -9.58
C PHE A 35 29.80 -13.06 -10.57
N LEU A 36 29.76 -12.43 -11.75
CA LEU A 36 28.70 -12.65 -12.74
C LEU A 36 28.46 -14.12 -13.14
N PRO A 37 29.50 -14.98 -13.29
CA PRO A 37 29.29 -16.39 -13.60
C PRO A 37 28.56 -17.18 -12.51
N TYR A 38 28.54 -16.67 -11.29
CA TYR A 38 27.93 -17.31 -10.11
C TYR A 38 26.53 -16.80 -9.81
N VAL A 39 26.07 -15.74 -10.50
CA VAL A 39 24.73 -15.18 -10.37
C VAL A 39 23.73 -16.07 -11.12
N SER A 40 22.78 -16.65 -10.42
CA SER A 40 21.82 -17.60 -10.96
C SER A 40 20.42 -17.02 -11.20
N ASN A 41 20.09 -15.88 -10.57
CA ASN A 41 18.76 -15.28 -10.67
C ASN A 41 18.79 -13.74 -10.55
N GLY A 42 17.63 -13.09 -10.77
CA GLY A 42 17.51 -11.64 -10.74
C GLY A 42 17.71 -11.01 -9.36
N TYR A 43 17.44 -11.73 -8.28
CA TYR A 43 17.70 -11.23 -6.92
C TYR A 43 19.19 -11.12 -6.66
N GLU A 44 19.94 -12.20 -6.88
CA GLU A 44 21.40 -12.21 -6.73
C GLU A 44 22.07 -11.17 -7.64
N PHE A 45 21.54 -10.99 -8.85
CA PHE A 45 22.03 -9.94 -9.75
C PHE A 45 21.77 -8.54 -9.20
N SER A 46 20.60 -8.30 -8.59
CA SER A 46 20.26 -7.03 -7.95
C SER A 46 21.15 -6.75 -6.74
N GLU A 47 21.44 -7.77 -5.94
CA GLU A 47 22.36 -7.70 -4.81
C GLU A 47 23.77 -7.32 -5.27
N LEU A 48 24.30 -8.03 -6.26
CA LEU A 48 25.61 -7.73 -6.84
C LEU A 48 25.73 -6.29 -7.34
N LEU A 49 24.67 -5.79 -8.00
CA LEU A 49 24.61 -4.38 -8.43
C LEU A 49 24.53 -3.42 -7.25
N SER A 50 23.76 -3.75 -6.21
CA SER A 50 23.62 -2.91 -5.02
C SER A 50 24.93 -2.79 -4.25
N GLU A 51 25.67 -3.88 -4.10
CA GLU A 51 26.98 -3.87 -3.46
C GLU A 51 27.98 -3.00 -4.25
N MET A 52 28.07 -3.20 -5.59
CA MET A 52 28.95 -2.38 -6.43
C MET A 52 28.59 -0.88 -6.37
N LEU A 53 27.30 -0.54 -6.37
CA LEU A 53 26.85 0.86 -6.28
C LEU A 53 27.03 1.43 -4.87
N GLY A 54 26.98 0.59 -3.83
CA GLY A 54 27.22 0.96 -2.44
C GLY A 54 28.65 1.48 -2.19
N GLU A 55 29.62 1.02 -2.98
CA GLU A 55 31.03 1.50 -2.89
C GLU A 55 31.15 3.02 -3.18
N LEU A 56 30.16 3.62 -3.84
CA LEU A 56 30.15 5.06 -4.09
C LEU A 56 29.86 5.88 -2.83
N ASN A 57 29.44 5.24 -1.72
CA ASN A 57 29.14 5.87 -0.44
C ASN A 57 28.21 7.09 -0.57
N VAL A 58 27.09 6.89 -1.29
CA VAL A 58 26.04 7.90 -1.46
C VAL A 58 24.67 7.30 -1.11
N SER A 59 23.79 8.13 -0.57
CA SER A 59 22.41 7.73 -0.33
C SER A 59 21.66 7.50 -1.65
N HIS A 60 20.63 6.64 -1.62
CA HIS A 60 19.80 6.31 -2.77
C HIS A 60 20.53 5.63 -3.95
N SER A 61 21.71 5.06 -3.71
CA SER A 61 22.40 4.17 -4.65
C SER A 61 22.00 2.71 -4.36
N GLY A 62 21.70 1.94 -5.39
CA GLY A 62 21.34 0.53 -5.25
C GLY A 62 20.54 0.02 -6.43
N SER A 63 20.20 -1.24 -6.35
CA SER A 63 19.37 -1.95 -7.34
C SER A 63 18.26 -2.71 -6.64
N ARG A 64 17.13 -2.87 -7.30
CA ARG A 64 16.01 -3.69 -6.81
C ARG A 64 15.48 -4.56 -7.94
N TYR A 65 15.27 -5.82 -7.63
CA TYR A 65 14.60 -6.74 -8.53
C TYR A 65 13.14 -6.89 -8.14
N ASN A 66 12.25 -6.37 -8.99
CA ASN A 66 10.80 -6.52 -8.80
C ASN A 66 10.30 -7.67 -9.65
N THR A 67 9.77 -8.70 -9.01
CA THR A 67 9.06 -9.78 -9.67
C THR A 67 7.56 -9.48 -9.68
N SER A 68 7.04 -8.88 -10.75
CA SER A 68 5.64 -9.09 -11.10
C SER A 68 5.60 -10.22 -12.14
N ARG A 69 5.12 -11.38 -11.75
CA ARG A 69 4.92 -12.47 -12.71
C ARG A 69 3.55 -12.30 -13.34
N PRO A 70 3.44 -12.34 -14.69
CA PRO A 70 2.13 -12.45 -15.32
C PRO A 70 1.42 -13.68 -14.78
N GLY A 71 0.25 -13.50 -14.18
CA GLY A 71 -0.54 -14.59 -13.61
C GLY A 71 -0.40 -14.81 -12.10
N ASP A 72 0.33 -13.96 -11.37
CA ASP A 72 0.33 -13.99 -9.90
C ASP A 72 -1.10 -13.88 -9.34
N ASP A 73 -1.38 -14.64 -8.29
CA ASP A 73 -2.65 -14.64 -7.58
C ASP A 73 -2.76 -13.40 -6.68
N ASN A 74 -2.83 -12.21 -7.31
CA ASN A 74 -3.04 -10.98 -6.57
C ASN A 74 -4.42 -11.00 -5.92
N THR A 75 -4.43 -11.03 -4.59
CA THR A 75 -5.66 -11.02 -3.79
C THR A 75 -6.25 -9.63 -3.76
N ALA A 76 -7.52 -9.52 -4.11
CA ALA A 76 -8.28 -8.28 -4.00
C ALA A 76 -8.82 -8.07 -2.59
N SER A 77 -9.31 -6.85 -2.30
CA SER A 77 -9.95 -6.51 -1.03
C SER A 77 -11.39 -6.07 -1.23
N LEU A 78 -12.23 -6.44 -0.29
CA LEU A 78 -13.61 -5.95 -0.18
C LEU A 78 -13.71 -4.63 0.59
N GLY A 79 -12.61 -4.13 1.15
CA GLY A 79 -12.59 -2.91 1.96
C GLY A 79 -13.35 -3.06 3.27
N ILE A 80 -13.16 -4.18 3.97
CA ILE A 80 -13.78 -4.48 5.26
C ILE A 80 -12.75 -4.99 6.26
N PHE A 81 -13.06 -4.85 7.56
CA PHE A 81 -12.45 -5.65 8.62
C PHE A 81 -13.35 -6.83 8.94
N ILE A 82 -12.75 -7.97 9.25
CA ILE A 82 -13.39 -9.23 9.51
C ILE A 82 -13.36 -9.48 11.02
N ASP A 83 -14.49 -9.97 11.57
CA ASP A 83 -14.51 -10.47 12.94
C ASP A 83 -13.91 -11.88 13.01
N TYR A 84 -12.65 -11.94 13.40
CA TYR A 84 -11.92 -13.21 13.57
C TYR A 84 -12.40 -14.09 14.73
N LYS A 85 -13.29 -13.57 15.59
CA LYS A 85 -13.89 -14.35 16.69
C LYS A 85 -15.16 -15.07 16.24
N TYR A 86 -15.68 -14.74 15.07
CA TYR A 86 -16.87 -15.38 14.51
C TYR A 86 -16.53 -16.78 14.00
N THR A 87 -17.25 -17.79 14.51
CA THR A 87 -17.05 -19.21 14.16
C THR A 87 -18.20 -19.81 13.35
N GLY A 88 -19.16 -18.98 12.93
CA GLY A 88 -20.29 -19.40 12.11
C GLY A 88 -19.94 -19.60 10.64
N LYS A 89 -20.96 -19.89 9.83
CA LYS A 89 -20.79 -20.00 8.37
C LYS A 89 -20.55 -18.62 7.73
N GLY A 90 -19.65 -18.57 6.78
CA GLY A 90 -19.30 -17.31 6.10
C GLY A 90 -18.33 -16.45 6.90
N ILE A 91 -18.29 -15.17 6.58
CA ILE A 91 -17.43 -14.16 7.19
C ILE A 91 -18.26 -13.03 7.74
N ARG A 92 -18.16 -12.77 9.06
CA ARG A 92 -18.83 -11.64 9.69
C ARG A 92 -18.03 -10.37 9.53
N ILE A 93 -18.70 -9.31 9.08
CA ILE A 93 -18.12 -7.98 8.92
C ILE A 93 -18.02 -7.31 10.29
N ASP A 94 -16.82 -6.90 10.68
CA ASP A 94 -16.56 -6.10 11.88
C ASP A 94 -16.68 -4.60 11.60
N GLU A 95 -16.09 -4.15 10.48
CA GLU A 95 -16.14 -2.74 10.04
C GLU A 95 -16.17 -2.67 8.51
N VAL A 96 -16.94 -1.76 7.96
CA VAL A 96 -16.84 -1.35 6.54
C VAL A 96 -15.93 -0.13 6.45
N ILE A 97 -14.86 -0.25 5.66
CA ILE A 97 -13.91 0.85 5.50
C ILE A 97 -14.57 1.95 4.67
N LYS A 98 -14.64 3.15 5.25
CA LYS A 98 -15.24 4.33 4.62
C LYS A 98 -14.59 4.62 3.27
N TRP A 99 -15.39 4.97 2.27
CA TRP A 99 -15.03 5.14 0.86
C TRP A 99 -14.56 3.85 0.16
N GLY A 100 -14.62 2.73 0.84
CA GLY A 100 -14.33 1.42 0.26
C GLY A 100 -15.41 0.93 -0.70
N PRO A 101 -15.15 -0.19 -1.39
CA PRO A 101 -16.04 -0.69 -2.43
C PRO A 101 -17.40 -1.14 -1.90
N LEU A 102 -17.52 -1.50 -0.62
CA LEU A 102 -18.78 -1.84 0.05
C LEU A 102 -19.43 -0.66 0.79
N ASP A 103 -18.75 0.47 0.96
CA ASP A 103 -19.29 1.70 1.57
C ASP A 103 -20.15 2.49 0.56
N LYS A 104 -21.20 1.86 0.07
CA LYS A 104 -22.17 2.50 -0.84
C LYS A 104 -23.55 2.47 -0.20
N ALA A 105 -24.22 3.62 -0.17
CA ALA A 105 -25.57 3.75 0.41
C ALA A 105 -26.59 2.77 -0.19
N SER A 106 -26.43 2.41 -1.48
CA SER A 106 -27.29 1.45 -2.17
C SER A 106 -27.13 0.01 -1.67
N PHE A 107 -25.97 -0.34 -1.10
CA PHE A 107 -25.68 -1.69 -0.62
C PHE A 107 -26.17 -1.93 0.81
N LYS A 108 -26.30 -0.87 1.61
CA LYS A 108 -26.77 -0.92 3.01
C LYS A 108 -26.01 -1.94 3.86
N ILE A 109 -24.71 -2.09 3.61
CA ILE A 109 -23.85 -3.01 4.38
C ILE A 109 -23.46 -2.37 5.71
N THR A 110 -23.64 -3.14 6.78
CA THR A 110 -23.33 -2.70 8.15
C THR A 110 -22.53 -3.76 8.88
N PRO A 111 -21.77 -3.38 9.93
CA PRO A 111 -21.14 -4.34 10.84
C PRO A 111 -22.14 -5.35 11.37
N GLY A 112 -21.68 -6.59 11.54
CA GLY A 112 -22.51 -7.74 11.98
C GLY A 112 -23.13 -8.56 10.85
N MET A 113 -23.26 -8.01 9.63
CA MET A 113 -23.67 -8.78 8.46
C MET A 113 -22.64 -9.83 8.07
N ILE A 114 -23.08 -10.89 7.41
CA ILE A 114 -22.27 -12.07 7.11
C ILE A 114 -22.21 -12.26 5.60
N ILE A 115 -21.03 -12.30 5.02
CA ILE A 115 -20.81 -12.68 3.62
C ILE A 115 -20.79 -14.22 3.58
N GLU A 116 -21.78 -14.82 2.95
CA GLU A 116 -21.93 -16.28 2.88
C GLU A 116 -21.30 -16.86 1.61
N GLN A 117 -21.37 -16.12 0.48
CA GLN A 117 -20.88 -16.58 -0.83
C GLN A 117 -20.19 -15.48 -1.60
N ILE A 118 -19.22 -15.88 -2.43
CA ILE A 118 -18.55 -15.05 -3.43
C ILE A 118 -18.65 -15.74 -4.79
N ASP A 119 -19.29 -15.10 -5.77
CA ASP A 119 -19.58 -15.63 -7.11
C ASP A 119 -20.28 -17.01 -7.10
N GLY A 120 -21.13 -17.23 -6.10
CA GLY A 120 -21.85 -18.48 -5.90
C GLY A 120 -21.09 -19.54 -5.07
N ASP A 121 -19.78 -19.35 -4.87
CA ASP A 121 -18.98 -20.24 -4.02
C ASP A 121 -19.22 -19.95 -2.54
N THR A 122 -19.70 -20.94 -1.80
CA THR A 122 -19.90 -20.82 -0.36
C THR A 122 -18.57 -20.74 0.37
N ILE A 123 -18.45 -19.73 1.24
CA ILE A 123 -17.27 -19.55 2.08
C ILE A 123 -17.20 -20.64 3.14
N LYS A 124 -16.14 -21.45 3.10
CA LYS A 124 -15.91 -22.57 3.99
C LYS A 124 -14.95 -22.21 5.11
N PRO A 125 -15.15 -22.71 6.34
CA PRO A 125 -14.27 -22.42 7.48
C PRO A 125 -12.85 -22.98 7.34
N ASP A 126 -12.68 -24.05 6.56
CA ASP A 126 -11.41 -24.73 6.30
C ASP A 126 -10.61 -24.17 5.13
N ARG A 127 -11.15 -23.14 4.47
CA ARG A 127 -10.49 -22.47 3.33
C ARG A 127 -10.19 -21.01 3.65
N ASP A 128 -8.96 -20.59 3.38
CA ASP A 128 -8.56 -19.19 3.53
C ASP A 128 -9.47 -18.28 2.69
N PHE A 129 -10.12 -17.33 3.36
CA PHE A 129 -11.00 -16.34 2.74
C PHE A 129 -10.31 -15.57 1.61
N ALA A 130 -9.04 -15.21 1.79
CA ALA A 130 -8.27 -14.46 0.79
C ALA A 130 -8.28 -15.17 -0.58
N SER A 131 -8.30 -16.51 -0.58
CA SER A 131 -8.30 -17.30 -1.82
C SER A 131 -9.53 -17.10 -2.71
N TYR A 132 -10.70 -16.73 -2.12
CA TYR A 132 -11.89 -16.41 -2.89
C TYR A 132 -11.79 -15.07 -3.63
N LEU A 133 -10.83 -14.23 -3.26
CA LEU A 133 -10.61 -12.89 -3.83
C LEU A 133 -9.41 -12.82 -4.77
N ASN A 134 -8.73 -13.95 -5.01
CA ASN A 134 -7.61 -13.99 -5.94
C ASN A 134 -8.03 -13.60 -7.36
N ARG A 135 -7.27 -12.70 -7.99
CA ARG A 135 -7.49 -12.19 -9.37
C ARG A 135 -8.84 -11.47 -9.59
N LYS A 136 -9.49 -10.99 -8.50
CA LYS A 136 -10.80 -10.33 -8.58
C LYS A 136 -10.74 -8.80 -8.53
N ALA A 137 -9.56 -8.18 -8.35
CA ALA A 137 -9.44 -6.73 -8.38
C ALA A 137 -10.01 -6.16 -9.68
N ASP A 138 -10.83 -5.09 -9.56
CA ASP A 138 -11.55 -4.42 -10.66
C ASP A 138 -12.53 -5.28 -11.48
N LYS A 139 -12.80 -6.51 -11.07
CA LYS A 139 -13.77 -7.38 -11.74
C LYS A 139 -15.10 -7.39 -10.99
N PHE A 140 -16.20 -7.45 -11.74
CA PHE A 140 -17.49 -7.62 -11.13
C PHE A 140 -17.55 -8.95 -10.36
N THR A 141 -17.87 -8.85 -9.08
CA THR A 141 -17.92 -9.96 -8.12
C THR A 141 -19.27 -9.91 -7.42
N LEU A 142 -19.95 -11.04 -7.39
CA LEU A 142 -21.24 -11.21 -6.73
C LEU A 142 -21.02 -11.68 -5.28
N LEU A 143 -21.58 -10.95 -4.33
CA LEU A 143 -21.60 -11.32 -2.92
C LEU A 143 -23.01 -11.68 -2.50
N THR A 144 -23.18 -12.82 -1.81
CA THR A 144 -24.41 -13.10 -1.07
C THR A 144 -24.19 -12.74 0.38
N VAL A 145 -24.94 -11.76 0.88
CA VAL A 145 -24.78 -11.23 2.23
C VAL A 145 -26.06 -11.51 3.04
N PHE A 146 -25.89 -12.09 4.22
CA PHE A 146 -26.93 -12.35 5.18
C PHE A 146 -26.93 -11.30 6.28
N ASP A 147 -28.09 -10.76 6.57
CA ASP A 147 -28.31 -9.88 7.71
C ASP A 147 -28.98 -10.65 8.86
N PRO A 148 -28.27 -10.92 9.96
CA PRO A 148 -28.84 -11.64 11.09
C PRO A 148 -29.94 -10.87 11.83
N LEU A 149 -29.97 -9.53 11.75
CA LEU A 149 -30.95 -8.70 12.45
C LEU A 149 -32.33 -8.80 11.78
N THR A 150 -32.37 -8.82 10.47
CA THR A 150 -33.61 -8.89 9.68
C THR A 150 -33.92 -10.30 9.17
N ASN A 151 -32.99 -11.24 9.35
CA ASN A 151 -33.04 -12.61 8.83
C ASN A 151 -33.23 -12.64 7.29
N THR A 152 -32.63 -11.69 6.59
CA THR A 152 -32.73 -11.56 5.12
C THR A 152 -31.42 -11.78 4.42
N ARG A 153 -31.47 -12.14 3.15
CA ARG A 153 -30.31 -12.22 2.26
C ARG A 153 -30.44 -11.24 1.13
N GLN A 154 -29.32 -10.65 0.74
CA GLN A 154 -29.23 -9.81 -0.43
C GLN A 154 -28.03 -10.18 -1.31
N ASN A 155 -28.18 -10.01 -2.60
CA ASN A 155 -27.12 -10.17 -3.56
C ASN A 155 -26.57 -8.80 -3.97
N ILE A 156 -25.25 -8.63 -3.87
CA ILE A 156 -24.58 -7.37 -4.18
C ILE A 156 -23.53 -7.63 -5.24
N THR A 157 -23.60 -6.93 -6.35
CA THR A 157 -22.55 -6.93 -7.37
C THR A 157 -21.68 -5.70 -7.18
N MET A 158 -20.38 -5.95 -6.93
CA MET A 158 -19.40 -4.91 -6.71
C MET A 158 -18.06 -5.26 -7.38
N LYS A 159 -17.13 -4.33 -7.39
CA LYS A 159 -15.75 -4.57 -7.83
C LYS A 159 -14.83 -4.47 -6.62
N PRO A 160 -14.17 -5.57 -6.20
CA PRO A 160 -13.12 -5.52 -5.20
C PRO A 160 -11.97 -4.62 -5.66
N VAL A 161 -11.31 -3.98 -4.71
CA VAL A 161 -10.17 -3.11 -4.97
C VAL A 161 -8.85 -3.87 -4.87
N THR A 162 -7.79 -3.28 -5.41
CA THR A 162 -6.43 -3.79 -5.26
C THR A 162 -5.94 -3.60 -3.82
N ARG A 163 -4.87 -4.30 -3.44
CA ARG A 163 -4.22 -4.11 -2.15
C ARG A 163 -3.65 -2.70 -1.96
N SER A 164 -3.18 -2.09 -3.04
CA SER A 164 -2.69 -0.71 -3.01
C SER A 164 -3.80 0.29 -2.71
N GLU A 165 -4.97 0.12 -3.32
CA GLU A 165 -6.14 0.96 -3.04
C GLU A 165 -6.67 0.74 -1.62
N GLU A 166 -6.70 -0.50 -1.12
CA GLU A 166 -7.03 -0.78 0.28
C GLU A 166 -6.08 -0.06 1.24
N ASN A 167 -4.76 -0.11 0.98
CA ASN A 167 -3.78 0.61 1.80
C ASN A 167 -4.03 2.13 1.80
N ALA A 168 -4.43 2.70 0.66
CA ALA A 168 -4.83 4.11 0.58
C ALA A 168 -6.08 4.41 1.42
N LEU A 169 -7.08 3.51 1.41
CA LEU A 169 -8.27 3.62 2.27
C LEU A 169 -7.91 3.52 3.76
N LEU A 170 -7.03 2.59 4.13
CA LEU A 170 -6.55 2.42 5.51
C LEU A 170 -5.78 3.65 6.00
N TYR A 171 -4.92 4.20 5.15
CA TYR A 171 -4.21 5.46 5.43
C TYR A 171 -5.21 6.61 5.66
N ARG A 172 -6.17 6.79 4.77
CA ARG A 172 -7.20 7.82 4.88
C ARG A 172 -8.04 7.66 6.16
N ARG A 173 -8.41 6.41 6.50
CA ARG A 173 -9.09 6.07 7.75
C ARG A 173 -8.25 6.45 8.97
N TRP A 174 -6.95 6.18 8.95
CA TRP A 174 -6.05 6.53 10.04
C TRP A 174 -5.93 8.05 10.22
N VAL A 175 -5.76 8.81 9.15
CA VAL A 175 -5.74 10.27 9.18
C VAL A 175 -7.06 10.82 9.75
N GLN A 176 -8.20 10.33 9.27
CA GLN A 176 -9.51 10.76 9.74
C GLN A 176 -9.69 10.51 11.25
N LYS A 177 -9.29 9.33 11.74
CA LYS A 177 -9.36 9.04 13.18
C LYS A 177 -8.52 9.99 14.02
N ASN A 178 -7.33 10.35 13.57
CA ASN A 178 -6.50 11.32 14.26
C ASN A 178 -7.12 12.72 14.21
N GLN A 179 -7.70 13.12 13.08
CA GLN A 179 -8.43 14.39 12.97
C GLN A 179 -9.62 14.45 13.95
N ASP A 180 -10.43 13.38 13.99
CA ASP A 180 -11.59 13.30 14.88
C ASP A 180 -11.18 13.36 16.37
N GLU A 181 -10.08 12.68 16.72
CA GLU A 181 -9.55 12.69 18.10
C GLU A 181 -9.01 14.07 18.50
N VAL A 182 -8.28 14.74 17.60
CA VAL A 182 -7.77 16.10 17.84
C VAL A 182 -8.92 17.10 17.95
N ASP A 183 -9.92 17.01 17.08
CA ASP A 183 -11.10 17.87 17.10
C ASP A 183 -11.88 17.71 18.41
N LYS A 184 -12.11 16.47 18.82
CA LYS A 184 -12.81 16.13 20.07
C LYS A 184 -12.03 16.61 21.30
N THR A 185 -10.75 16.27 21.39
CA THR A 185 -9.91 16.61 22.57
C THR A 185 -9.60 18.10 22.62
N GLY A 186 -9.36 18.71 21.47
CA GLY A 186 -9.13 20.14 21.29
C GLY A 186 -10.41 20.98 21.30
N LYS A 187 -11.60 20.38 21.52
CA LYS A 187 -12.90 21.05 21.53
C LYS A 187 -13.15 21.96 20.32
N GLY A 188 -12.67 21.53 19.16
CA GLY A 188 -12.78 22.29 17.93
C GLY A 188 -11.80 23.45 17.80
N GLU A 189 -10.85 23.64 18.72
CA GLU A 189 -9.88 24.73 18.66
C GLU A 189 -8.58 24.36 17.93
N MET A 190 -8.32 23.04 17.75
CA MET A 190 -7.11 22.52 17.12
C MET A 190 -7.42 21.79 15.81
N GLY A 191 -6.55 21.98 14.83
CA GLY A 191 -6.55 21.20 13.59
C GLY A 191 -5.50 20.09 13.61
N TYR A 192 -5.59 19.14 12.66
CA TYR A 192 -4.62 18.07 12.49
C TYR A 192 -4.35 17.84 11.02
N VAL A 193 -3.07 17.84 10.65
CA VAL A 193 -2.58 17.57 9.29
C VAL A 193 -1.48 16.52 9.34
N HIS A 194 -1.55 15.50 8.48
CA HIS A 194 -0.49 14.51 8.32
C HIS A 194 0.32 14.77 7.06
N VAL A 195 1.66 14.68 7.17
CA VAL A 195 2.62 14.87 6.07
C VAL A 195 3.25 13.53 5.70
N PRO A 196 2.70 12.78 4.74
CA PRO A 196 3.18 11.43 4.39
C PRO A 196 4.51 11.42 3.60
N GLY A 197 4.91 12.55 3.04
CA GLY A 197 6.12 12.71 2.24
C GLY A 197 6.37 14.16 1.88
N MET A 198 7.55 14.45 1.32
CA MET A 198 8.05 15.81 1.06
C MET A 198 7.96 16.16 -0.43
N SER A 199 6.89 15.75 -1.12
CA SER A 199 6.63 16.05 -2.53
C SER A 199 5.50 17.06 -2.71
N ASP A 200 5.27 17.52 -3.95
CA ASP A 200 4.27 18.55 -4.29
C ASP A 200 2.85 18.18 -3.84
N GLY A 201 2.42 16.92 -4.02
CA GLY A 201 1.08 16.48 -3.62
C GLY A 201 0.80 16.65 -2.12
N PRO A 202 1.58 16.02 -1.22
CA PRO A 202 1.48 16.24 0.22
C PRO A 202 1.59 17.70 0.64
N TYR A 203 2.50 18.47 0.02
CA TYR A 203 2.63 19.91 0.30
C TYR A 203 1.31 20.66 0.03
N ARG A 204 0.69 20.44 -1.12
CA ARG A 204 -0.59 21.09 -1.46
C ARG A 204 -1.69 20.72 -0.48
N THR A 205 -1.80 19.44 -0.12
CA THR A 205 -2.79 18.98 0.85
C THR A 205 -2.60 19.67 2.21
N VAL A 206 -1.36 19.73 2.70
CA VAL A 206 -1.04 20.44 3.96
C VAL A 206 -1.41 21.91 3.87
N TYR A 207 -1.03 22.58 2.77
CA TYR A 207 -1.33 23.98 2.56
C TYR A 207 -2.84 24.25 2.53
N GLU A 208 -3.60 23.46 1.77
CA GLU A 208 -5.06 23.57 1.67
C GLU A 208 -5.75 23.32 3.02
N GLU A 209 -5.30 22.33 3.78
CA GLU A 209 -5.87 22.05 5.11
C GLU A 209 -5.54 23.14 6.11
N MET A 210 -4.29 23.62 6.17
CA MET A 210 -3.89 24.66 7.13
C MET A 210 -4.51 26.02 6.80
N MET A 211 -4.48 26.42 5.53
CA MET A 211 -4.93 27.75 5.11
C MET A 211 -6.44 27.80 4.81
N GLY A 212 -7.07 26.66 4.56
CA GLY A 212 -8.49 26.52 4.30
C GLY A 212 -9.24 25.93 5.50
N LYS A 213 -9.22 24.61 5.64
CA LYS A 213 -10.01 23.84 6.62
C LYS A 213 -9.78 24.28 8.07
N TYR A 214 -8.56 24.69 8.43
CA TYR A 214 -8.15 25.00 9.80
C TYR A 214 -7.72 26.46 10.00
N SER A 215 -8.05 27.36 9.05
CA SER A 215 -7.68 28.77 9.08
C SER A 215 -8.25 29.55 10.29
N ASP A 216 -9.35 29.07 10.86
CA ASP A 216 -10.03 29.65 12.03
C ASP A 216 -9.65 28.97 13.36
N ARG A 217 -8.78 27.96 13.32
CA ARG A 217 -8.34 27.23 14.52
C ARG A 217 -7.23 27.98 15.25
N LYS A 218 -7.13 27.81 16.58
CA LYS A 218 -6.07 28.39 17.40
C LYS A 218 -4.68 27.82 17.12
N GLY A 219 -4.63 26.61 16.58
CA GLY A 219 -3.39 25.93 16.20
C GLY A 219 -3.64 24.68 15.38
N VAL A 220 -2.57 24.16 14.76
CA VAL A 220 -2.60 22.94 13.95
C VAL A 220 -1.48 22.01 14.39
N ILE A 221 -1.83 20.76 14.64
CA ILE A 221 -0.87 19.67 14.85
C ILE A 221 -0.42 19.17 13.48
N VAL A 222 0.87 19.33 13.19
CA VAL A 222 1.50 18.80 11.97
C VAL A 222 2.17 17.48 12.32
N ASP A 223 1.61 16.38 11.86
CA ASP A 223 2.10 15.03 12.14
C ASP A 223 2.99 14.53 10.98
N THR A 224 4.24 14.26 11.30
CA THR A 224 5.23 13.78 10.33
C THR A 224 5.60 12.31 10.56
N ARG A 225 4.87 11.59 11.39
CA ARG A 225 5.11 10.16 11.61
C ARG A 225 4.95 9.39 10.29
N PHE A 226 5.82 8.42 10.05
CA PHE A 226 5.84 7.61 8.81
C PHE A 226 6.05 8.43 7.52
N ASN A 227 6.63 9.63 7.62
CA ASN A 227 7.04 10.39 6.45
C ASN A 227 8.15 9.64 5.70
N ASN A 228 7.98 9.49 4.39
CA ASN A 228 8.91 8.74 3.54
C ASN A 228 10.03 9.61 2.95
N GLY A 229 10.13 10.88 3.40
CA GLY A 229 11.08 11.84 2.84
C GLY A 229 10.63 12.41 1.49
N GLY A 230 11.60 12.95 0.76
CA GLY A 230 11.43 13.57 -0.56
C GLY A 230 12.75 13.70 -1.29
#